data_3b7970c9e441001a9e03c1b25ecfbd98
#
_entry.id   3b7970c9e441001a9e03c1b25ecfbd98
#
_cell.length_a   1.000
_cell.length_b   1.000
_cell.length_c   1.000
_cell.angle_alpha   90.00
_cell.angle_beta   90.00
_cell.angle_gamma   90.00
#
_symmetry.space_group_name_H-M   'P 1'
#
loop_
_entity.id
_entity.type
_entity.pdbx_description
1 polymer ?
#
loop_
_entity_poly.entity_id
_entity_poly.type
_entity_poly.pdbx_seq_one_letter_code
_entity_poly.pdbx_strand_id
1 'polypeptide(L)'
;MGSSYFFGYVINWLCLVYSGWVLTVKLTEQELKERVSKMTIWKKREQRAPHKPLLLLLALSKLQAGEKRLTYEETRLKLKELLMEFGPRRRRYCPEEPFVRLTTDGLWELSESVNKNQIQDKLLLEKRISGGFNPEVLTLLEKRPAMRQEIAEQLLYAHFPETMHQEILQAVGFELATTPRKRRDPEFRNRILKAYEYSCAICGFNVRLGSQLVAIDAAHIQWHQAGGPDQEENGIALCTLHHKLFDRGVFTITNDRTLLVSEEAHGTSGFKEWLMRYHGTEIRSPISPMYRPKLVFLEWHVREVFKGTARHIYR
;
A
#
# COMPACT_ATOMS: atom_id res chain seq x y z
N MET A 1 -39.34 51.09 33.41
CA MET A 1 -39.18 51.86 32.14
C MET A 1 -37.86 51.42 31.53
N GLY A 2 -37.83 50.91 30.35
CA GLY A 2 -36.60 50.55 29.66
C GLY A 2 -36.69 49.20 28.97
N SER A 3 -37.23 49.21 27.78
CA SER A 3 -37.49 48.03 26.95
C SER A 3 -36.21 47.53 26.29
N SER A 4 -35.94 46.24 26.43
CA SER A 4 -34.82 45.51 25.76
C SER A 4 -35.31 44.97 24.43
N TYR A 5 -34.75 45.37 23.32
CA TYR A 5 -34.99 44.78 22.01
C TYR A 5 -33.97 43.72 21.68
N PHE A 6 -34.44 42.47 21.50
CA PHE A 6 -33.74 41.37 20.90
C PHE A 6 -33.67 41.59 19.38
N PHE A 7 -32.48 41.65 18.82
CA PHE A 7 -32.27 41.59 17.36
C PHE A 7 -31.83 40.18 16.98
N GLY A 8 -32.79 39.43 16.41
CA GLY A 8 -32.50 38.15 15.76
C GLY A 8 -31.93 38.40 14.37
N TYR A 9 -30.75 37.88 14.11
CA TYR A 9 -30.19 37.85 12.74
C TYR A 9 -30.84 36.72 11.93
N VAL A 10 -31.76 37.10 11.05
CA VAL A 10 -32.25 36.26 9.96
C VAL A 10 -31.27 36.40 8.80
N ILE A 11 -30.49 35.36 8.53
CA ILE A 11 -29.66 35.33 7.31
C ILE A 11 -30.56 35.01 6.13
N ASN A 12 -30.88 36.06 5.37
CA ASN A 12 -31.63 35.97 4.13
C ASN A 12 -30.74 35.35 3.04
N TRP A 13 -31.11 34.17 2.54
CA TRP A 13 -30.60 33.63 1.29
C TRP A 13 -31.12 34.48 0.11
N LEU A 14 -30.37 35.47 -0.28
CA LEU A 14 -30.61 36.16 -1.55
C LEU A 14 -29.94 35.32 -2.66
N CYS A 15 -30.76 34.58 -3.41
CA CYS A 15 -30.42 34.10 -4.73
C CYS A 15 -30.11 35.25 -5.67
N LEU A 16 -28.86 35.61 -5.87
CA LEU A 16 -28.42 36.44 -6.99
C LEU A 16 -28.33 35.54 -8.23
N VAL A 17 -29.40 35.49 -8.99
CA VAL A 17 -29.41 35.02 -10.38
C VAL A 17 -28.79 36.14 -11.23
N TYR A 18 -27.49 36.04 -11.46
CA TYR A 18 -26.84 36.82 -12.52
C TYR A 18 -26.30 35.85 -13.58
N SER A 19 -26.90 35.97 -14.76
CA SER A 19 -26.39 35.51 -16.07
C SER A 19 -25.50 34.26 -16.07
N GLY A 20 -26.07 33.05 -16.27
CA GLY A 20 -25.51 31.96 -17.09
C GLY A 20 -24.17 31.29 -16.72
N TRP A 21 -23.48 31.70 -15.67
CA TRP A 21 -22.23 31.12 -15.23
C TRP A 21 -22.43 30.42 -13.89
N VAL A 22 -22.76 29.15 -13.94
CA VAL A 22 -22.54 28.28 -12.80
C VAL A 22 -21.03 28.23 -12.63
N LEU A 23 -20.51 28.90 -11.59
CA LEU A 23 -19.13 28.66 -11.13
C LEU A 23 -19.02 27.24 -10.66
N THR A 24 -18.81 26.32 -11.59
CA THR A 24 -18.32 24.98 -11.22
C THR A 24 -16.96 25.18 -10.59
N VAL A 25 -16.89 25.07 -9.27
CA VAL A 25 -15.64 25.04 -8.53
C VAL A 25 -14.85 23.87 -9.13
N LYS A 26 -13.85 24.18 -9.96
CA LYS A 26 -13.02 23.16 -10.59
C LYS A 26 -12.14 22.55 -9.50
N LEU A 27 -12.18 21.24 -9.35
CA LEU A 27 -11.29 20.50 -8.48
C LEU A 27 -9.83 20.87 -8.79
N THR A 28 -9.10 21.32 -7.78
CA THR A 28 -7.68 21.64 -7.90
C THR A 28 -6.82 20.39 -7.72
N GLU A 29 -5.57 20.45 -8.19
CA GLU A 29 -4.58 19.36 -8.02
C GLU A 29 -4.33 19.07 -6.54
N GLN A 30 -4.23 20.11 -5.73
CA GLN A 30 -4.01 20.00 -4.29
C GLN A 30 -5.20 19.32 -3.59
N GLU A 31 -6.41 19.71 -3.93
CA GLU A 31 -7.63 19.08 -3.39
C GLU A 31 -7.73 17.60 -3.77
N LEU A 32 -7.35 17.23 -5.01
CA LEU A 32 -7.32 15.82 -5.40
C LEU A 32 -6.30 15.03 -4.57
N LYS A 33 -5.07 15.54 -4.40
CA LYS A 33 -4.05 14.93 -3.55
C LYS A 33 -4.52 14.78 -2.09
N GLU A 34 -5.23 15.79 -1.57
CA GLU A 34 -5.80 15.72 -0.23
C GLU A 34 -6.93 14.70 -0.12
N ARG A 35 -7.84 14.60 -1.10
CA ARG A 35 -8.89 13.55 -1.12
C ARG A 35 -8.27 12.16 -1.10
N VAL A 36 -7.22 11.94 -1.90
CA VAL A 36 -6.49 10.66 -1.91
C VAL A 36 -5.80 10.39 -0.57
N SER A 37 -5.16 11.39 0.05
CA SER A 37 -4.53 11.24 1.37
C SER A 37 -5.52 10.98 2.49
N LYS A 38 -6.70 11.59 2.43
CA LYS A 38 -7.79 11.47 3.42
C LYS A 38 -8.71 10.28 3.15
N MET A 39 -8.43 9.50 2.10
CA MET A 39 -9.23 8.34 1.75
C MET A 39 -9.41 7.40 2.95
N THR A 40 -10.66 7.06 3.25
CA THR A 40 -10.97 6.18 4.37
C THR A 40 -10.49 4.77 4.11
N ILE A 41 -9.38 4.40 4.75
CA ILE A 41 -8.87 3.01 4.77
C ILE A 41 -9.44 2.33 6.01
N TRP A 42 -10.08 1.17 5.81
CA TRP A 42 -10.55 0.38 6.94
C TRP A 42 -9.37 -0.02 7.82
N LYS A 43 -9.40 0.38 9.08
CA LYS A 43 -8.39 0.05 10.08
C LYS A 43 -9.04 -0.70 11.22
N LYS A 44 -8.62 -1.95 11.45
CA LYS A 44 -8.90 -2.69 12.67
C LYS A 44 -7.57 -3.02 13.30
N ARG A 45 -7.18 -2.26 14.32
CA ARG A 45 -5.82 -2.29 14.88
C ARG A 45 -4.80 -1.95 13.79
N GLU A 46 -3.70 -2.69 13.68
CA GLU A 46 -2.60 -2.49 12.71
C GLU A 46 -2.76 -3.34 11.43
N GLN A 47 -3.99 -3.73 11.08
CA GLN A 47 -4.24 -4.53 9.88
C GLN A 47 -4.09 -3.69 8.62
N ARG A 48 -3.45 -4.29 7.59
CA ARG A 48 -3.35 -3.68 6.26
C ARG A 48 -4.64 -3.86 5.47
N ALA A 49 -5.10 -2.81 4.82
CA ALA A 49 -6.25 -2.85 3.92
C ALA A 49 -5.92 -2.17 2.58
N PRO A 50 -5.11 -2.79 1.70
CA PRO A 50 -4.67 -2.20 0.45
C PRO A 50 -5.74 -2.17 -0.65
N HIS A 51 -6.99 -2.47 -0.33
CA HIS A 51 -8.08 -2.66 -1.27
C HIS A 51 -8.35 -1.43 -2.13
N LYS A 52 -8.60 -0.25 -1.50
CA LYS A 52 -8.84 1.01 -2.21
C LYS A 52 -7.59 1.51 -2.96
N PRO A 53 -6.38 1.51 -2.36
CA PRO A 53 -5.16 1.84 -3.09
C PRO A 53 -4.94 1.01 -4.35
N LEU A 54 -5.09 -0.31 -4.29
CA LEU A 54 -4.96 -1.19 -5.46
C LEU A 54 -6.03 -0.93 -6.51
N LEU A 55 -7.28 -0.69 -6.10
CA LEU A 55 -8.35 -0.33 -7.03
C LEU A 55 -8.06 1.00 -7.74
N LEU A 56 -7.59 2.02 -7.03
CA LEU A 56 -7.24 3.31 -7.64
C LEU A 56 -6.07 3.19 -8.60
N LEU A 57 -5.02 2.43 -8.24
CA LEU A 57 -3.90 2.16 -9.15
C LEU A 57 -4.35 1.45 -10.42
N LEU A 58 -5.24 0.46 -10.30
CA LEU A 58 -5.84 -0.21 -11.45
C LEU A 58 -6.67 0.77 -12.29
N ALA A 59 -7.47 1.63 -11.67
CA ALA A 59 -8.28 2.63 -12.37
C ALA A 59 -7.43 3.67 -13.10
N LEU A 60 -6.31 4.10 -12.50
CA LEU A 60 -5.35 5.00 -13.15
C LEU A 60 -4.69 4.35 -14.37
N SER A 61 -4.33 3.06 -14.28
CA SER A 61 -3.79 2.30 -15.39
C SER A 61 -4.80 2.20 -16.54
N LYS A 62 -6.04 1.83 -16.23
CA LYS A 62 -7.11 1.75 -17.22
C LYS A 62 -7.39 3.11 -17.88
N LEU A 63 -7.38 4.19 -17.10
CA LEU A 63 -7.50 5.55 -17.64
C LEU A 63 -6.30 5.92 -18.55
N GLN A 64 -5.10 5.45 -18.23
CA GLN A 64 -3.92 5.62 -19.09
C GLN A 64 -4.10 4.90 -20.44
N ALA A 65 -4.76 3.73 -20.44
CA ALA A 65 -5.14 2.98 -21.64
C ALA A 65 -6.37 3.52 -22.37
N GLY A 66 -6.99 4.62 -21.87
CA GLY A 66 -8.18 5.24 -22.49
C GLY A 66 -9.52 4.74 -21.94
N GLU A 67 -9.54 3.81 -21.01
CA GLU A 67 -10.75 3.28 -20.40
C GLU A 67 -11.18 4.15 -19.20
N LYS A 68 -12.30 4.85 -19.34
CA LYS A 68 -12.80 5.79 -18.30
C LYS A 68 -13.65 5.10 -17.22
N ARG A 69 -14.25 3.97 -17.56
CA ARG A 69 -15.11 3.20 -16.66
C ARG A 69 -14.70 1.73 -16.67
N LEU A 70 -14.75 1.13 -15.51
CA LEU A 70 -14.41 -0.27 -15.29
C LEU A 70 -15.70 -1.04 -14.99
N THR A 71 -15.93 -2.18 -15.65
CA THR A 71 -16.99 -3.10 -15.25
C THR A 71 -16.63 -3.74 -13.91
N TYR A 72 -17.63 -3.96 -13.05
CA TYR A 72 -17.36 -4.66 -11.79
C TYR A 72 -16.86 -6.09 -12.03
N GLU A 73 -17.37 -6.75 -13.04
CA GLU A 73 -17.01 -8.14 -13.38
C GLU A 73 -15.51 -8.31 -13.65
N GLU A 74 -14.93 -7.50 -14.52
CA GLU A 74 -13.50 -7.52 -14.85
C GLU A 74 -12.66 -7.03 -13.65
N THR A 75 -13.09 -5.92 -13.03
CA THR A 75 -12.40 -5.34 -11.87
C THR A 75 -12.32 -6.30 -10.70
N ARG A 76 -13.41 -7.04 -10.43
CA ARG A 76 -13.48 -8.03 -9.35
C ARG A 76 -12.40 -9.09 -9.47
N LEU A 77 -12.22 -9.65 -10.67
CA LEU A 77 -11.22 -10.68 -10.91
C LEU A 77 -9.80 -10.12 -10.72
N LYS A 78 -9.50 -9.01 -11.39
CA LYS A 78 -8.18 -8.39 -11.33
C LYS A 78 -7.83 -7.87 -9.94
N LEU A 79 -8.76 -7.23 -9.26
CA LEU A 79 -8.54 -6.74 -7.90
C LEU A 79 -8.34 -7.88 -6.90
N LYS A 80 -9.04 -9.01 -7.08
CA LYS A 80 -8.81 -10.20 -6.26
C LYS A 80 -7.40 -10.75 -6.43
N GLU A 81 -6.90 -10.85 -7.66
CA GLU A 81 -5.50 -11.25 -7.94
C GLU A 81 -4.50 -10.32 -7.25
N LEU A 82 -4.67 -9.00 -7.42
CA LEU A 82 -3.82 -7.99 -6.80
C LEU A 82 -3.83 -8.08 -5.26
N LEU A 83 -5.00 -8.34 -4.67
CA LEU A 83 -5.14 -8.51 -3.22
C LEU A 83 -4.48 -9.79 -2.71
N MET A 84 -4.56 -10.87 -3.49
CA MET A 84 -3.86 -12.13 -3.16
C MET A 84 -2.35 -11.93 -3.24
N GLU A 85 -1.89 -11.22 -4.23
CA GLU A 85 -0.46 -11.00 -4.47
C GLU A 85 0.15 -9.99 -3.51
N PHE A 86 -0.39 -8.79 -3.40
CA PHE A 86 0.18 -7.65 -2.67
C PHE A 86 -0.49 -7.35 -1.32
N GLY A 87 -1.64 -7.93 -1.06
CA GLY A 87 -2.37 -7.79 0.20
C GLY A 87 -1.94 -8.83 1.24
N PRO A 88 -2.38 -8.66 2.49
CA PRO A 88 -2.24 -9.67 3.53
C PRO A 88 -3.14 -10.86 3.21
N ARG A 89 -2.72 -12.06 3.65
CA ARG A 89 -3.55 -13.26 3.49
C ARG A 89 -4.84 -13.13 4.29
N ARG A 90 -5.96 -13.37 3.63
CA ARG A 90 -7.30 -13.34 4.25
C ARG A 90 -8.11 -14.56 3.80
N ARG A 91 -9.05 -14.99 4.65
CA ARG A 91 -9.98 -16.08 4.31
C ARG A 91 -10.87 -15.73 3.13
N ARG A 92 -11.20 -14.43 2.98
CA ARG A 92 -12.02 -13.88 1.91
C ARG A 92 -11.43 -12.54 1.47
N TYR A 93 -11.38 -12.34 0.16
CA TYR A 93 -11.09 -11.06 -0.47
C TYR A 93 -12.42 -10.49 -0.99
N CYS A 94 -12.73 -9.26 -0.62
CA CYS A 94 -14.02 -8.62 -0.88
C CYS A 94 -13.83 -7.43 -1.84
N PRO A 95 -13.64 -7.64 -3.16
CA PRO A 95 -13.46 -6.57 -4.13
C PRO A 95 -14.70 -5.67 -4.26
N GLU A 96 -15.89 -6.16 -3.92
CA GLU A 96 -17.13 -5.41 -3.88
C GLU A 96 -17.08 -4.23 -2.90
N GLU A 97 -16.42 -4.40 -1.78
CA GLU A 97 -16.32 -3.38 -0.73
C GLU A 97 -15.59 -2.10 -1.20
N PRO A 98 -14.33 -2.16 -1.66
CA PRO A 98 -13.66 -0.95 -2.15
C PRO A 98 -14.33 -0.37 -3.39
N PHE A 99 -14.90 -1.20 -4.27
CA PHE A 99 -15.55 -0.76 -5.50
C PHE A 99 -16.75 0.15 -5.22
N VAL A 100 -17.55 -0.18 -4.20
CA VAL A 100 -18.71 0.65 -3.79
C VAL A 100 -18.27 1.77 -2.83
N ARG A 101 -17.46 1.45 -1.81
CA ARG A 101 -17.12 2.41 -0.74
C ARG A 101 -16.22 3.55 -1.19
N LEU A 102 -15.51 3.42 -2.30
CA LEU A 102 -14.69 4.50 -2.84
C LEU A 102 -15.52 5.72 -3.24
N THR A 103 -16.84 5.54 -3.48
CA THR A 103 -17.79 6.65 -3.71
C THR A 103 -17.91 7.60 -2.51
N THR A 104 -17.57 7.16 -1.29
CA THR A 104 -17.63 8.02 -0.10
C THR A 104 -16.44 8.95 0.05
N ASP A 105 -15.36 8.69 -0.69
CA ASP A 105 -14.13 9.48 -0.60
C ASP A 105 -14.10 10.66 -1.61
N GLY A 106 -15.19 10.84 -2.37
CA GLY A 106 -15.27 11.90 -3.38
C GLY A 106 -14.36 11.72 -4.59
N LEU A 107 -13.96 10.47 -4.87
CA LEU A 107 -13.05 10.11 -5.96
C LEU A 107 -13.75 9.31 -7.06
N TRP A 108 -14.84 8.63 -6.75
CA TRP A 108 -15.43 7.54 -7.53
C TRP A 108 -16.92 7.68 -7.69
N GLU A 109 -17.45 7.22 -8.81
CA GLU A 109 -18.88 7.08 -9.04
C GLU A 109 -19.21 5.71 -9.63
N LEU A 110 -20.44 5.26 -9.41
CA LEU A 110 -21.00 4.04 -10.01
C LEU A 110 -22.03 4.39 -11.07
N SER A 111 -22.29 3.46 -12.00
CA SER A 111 -23.35 3.60 -13.04
C SER A 111 -24.74 3.71 -12.43
N GLU A 112 -24.96 3.09 -11.27
CA GLU A 112 -26.20 3.12 -10.52
C GLU A 112 -25.92 3.26 -9.02
N SER A 113 -26.91 3.77 -8.30
CA SER A 113 -26.89 3.86 -6.84
C SER A 113 -26.91 2.48 -6.21
N VAL A 114 -25.98 2.21 -5.29
CA VAL A 114 -25.85 0.95 -4.55
C VAL A 114 -25.97 1.22 -3.05
N ASN A 115 -26.77 0.41 -2.35
CA ASN A 115 -26.90 0.51 -0.90
C ASN A 115 -25.60 0.09 -0.21
N LYS A 116 -24.90 1.06 0.37
CA LYS A 116 -23.60 0.88 1.04
C LYS A 116 -23.67 0.04 2.32
N ASN A 117 -24.86 -0.18 2.88
CA ASN A 117 -25.06 -1.01 4.06
C ASN A 117 -25.31 -2.49 3.71
N GLN A 118 -25.58 -2.79 2.43
CA GLN A 118 -25.89 -4.14 1.93
C GLN A 118 -25.15 -4.39 0.61
N ILE A 119 -23.82 -4.30 0.64
CA ILE A 119 -22.99 -4.55 -0.54
C ILE A 119 -22.93 -6.06 -0.80
N GLN A 120 -23.36 -6.49 -1.97
CA GLN A 120 -23.38 -7.91 -2.37
C GLN A 120 -22.74 -8.07 -3.74
N ASP A 121 -21.72 -8.94 -3.83
CA ASP A 121 -21.02 -9.30 -5.05
C ASP A 121 -21.99 -9.69 -6.19
N LYS A 122 -22.95 -10.57 -5.86
CA LYS A 122 -23.97 -11.06 -6.81
C LYS A 122 -24.80 -9.93 -7.41
N LEU A 123 -25.23 -8.97 -6.58
CA LEU A 123 -26.05 -7.84 -7.04
C LEU A 123 -25.29 -6.93 -8.01
N LEU A 124 -24.00 -6.69 -7.76
CA LEU A 124 -23.17 -5.87 -8.65
C LEU A 124 -22.97 -6.53 -10.02
N LEU A 125 -22.87 -7.86 -10.05
CA LEU A 125 -22.77 -8.65 -11.29
C LEU A 125 -24.10 -8.66 -12.06
N GLU A 126 -25.21 -8.99 -11.40
CA GLU A 126 -26.55 -9.06 -12.03
C GLU A 126 -26.95 -7.72 -12.65
N LYS A 127 -26.65 -6.62 -11.96
CA LYS A 127 -26.91 -5.25 -12.46
C LYS A 127 -25.85 -4.73 -13.42
N ARG A 128 -24.78 -5.50 -13.70
CA ARG A 128 -23.67 -5.08 -14.55
C ARG A 128 -23.11 -3.71 -14.16
N ILE A 129 -22.96 -3.48 -12.85
CA ILE A 129 -22.48 -2.19 -12.32
C ILE A 129 -21.10 -1.89 -12.90
N SER A 130 -20.92 -0.65 -13.33
CA SER A 130 -19.62 -0.09 -13.68
C SER A 130 -19.26 1.07 -12.75
N GLY A 131 -17.97 1.31 -12.57
CA GLY A 131 -17.46 2.40 -11.77
C GLY A 131 -16.30 3.12 -12.45
N GLY A 132 -16.00 4.32 -12.02
CA GLY A 132 -14.90 5.13 -12.56
C GLY A 132 -14.67 6.36 -11.72
N PHE A 133 -13.63 7.13 -12.05
CA PHE A 133 -13.44 8.43 -11.44
C PHE A 133 -14.67 9.31 -11.66
N ASN A 134 -15.09 10.06 -10.64
CA ASN A 134 -16.20 11.01 -10.84
C ASN A 134 -15.83 12.10 -11.85
N PRO A 135 -16.80 12.84 -12.43
CA PRO A 135 -16.55 13.76 -13.53
C PRO A 135 -15.49 14.84 -13.24
N GLU A 136 -15.43 15.36 -12.00
CA GLU A 136 -14.44 16.38 -11.60
C GLU A 136 -13.02 15.82 -11.62
N VAL A 137 -12.83 14.64 -10.98
CA VAL A 137 -11.55 13.94 -10.90
C VAL A 137 -11.11 13.49 -12.30
N LEU A 138 -12.02 12.88 -13.06
CA LEU A 138 -11.74 12.42 -14.42
C LEU A 138 -11.28 13.60 -15.32
N THR A 139 -12.00 14.72 -15.30
CA THR A 139 -11.65 15.91 -16.08
C THR A 139 -10.25 16.43 -15.74
N LEU A 140 -9.88 16.44 -14.46
CA LEU A 140 -8.55 16.87 -14.01
C LEU A 140 -7.47 15.90 -14.49
N LEU A 141 -7.67 14.58 -14.31
CA LEU A 141 -6.73 13.53 -14.70
C LEU A 141 -6.53 13.44 -16.22
N GLU A 142 -7.56 13.78 -17.03
CA GLU A 142 -7.45 13.85 -18.49
C GLU A 142 -6.68 15.10 -18.94
N LYS A 143 -6.94 16.24 -18.34
CA LYS A 143 -6.26 17.51 -18.66
C LYS A 143 -4.79 17.54 -18.22
N ARG A 144 -4.44 16.81 -17.16
CA ARG A 144 -3.13 16.79 -16.54
C ARG A 144 -2.62 15.35 -16.42
N PRO A 145 -2.09 14.74 -17.50
CA PRO A 145 -1.58 13.36 -17.46
C PRO A 145 -0.52 13.11 -16.38
N ALA A 146 0.33 14.11 -16.07
CA ALA A 146 1.31 14.03 -14.99
C ALA A 146 0.66 13.77 -13.63
N MET A 147 -0.56 14.28 -13.39
CA MET A 147 -1.30 14.04 -12.15
C MET A 147 -1.61 12.55 -11.90
N ARG A 148 -1.82 11.75 -12.96
CA ARG A 148 -2.02 10.30 -12.84
C ARG A 148 -0.78 9.64 -12.21
N GLN A 149 0.41 10.04 -12.66
CA GLN A 149 1.67 9.56 -12.10
C GLN A 149 1.84 10.01 -10.65
N GLU A 150 1.62 11.29 -10.34
CA GLU A 150 1.75 11.83 -8.99
C GLU A 150 0.83 11.12 -7.99
N ILE A 151 -0.42 10.83 -8.38
CA ILE A 151 -1.36 10.08 -7.55
C ILE A 151 -0.95 8.62 -7.41
N ALA A 152 -0.47 7.97 -8.48
CA ALA A 152 0.02 6.61 -8.39
C ALA A 152 1.22 6.50 -7.43
N GLU A 153 2.18 7.41 -7.52
CA GLU A 153 3.31 7.49 -6.60
C GLU A 153 2.86 7.74 -5.15
N GLN A 154 1.94 8.69 -4.94
CA GLN A 154 1.38 8.96 -3.63
C GLN A 154 0.73 7.71 -3.00
N LEU A 155 -0.05 6.95 -3.76
CA LEU A 155 -0.67 5.70 -3.31
C LEU A 155 0.37 4.63 -2.98
N LEU A 156 1.39 4.48 -3.82
CA LEU A 156 2.46 3.51 -3.60
C LEU A 156 3.25 3.84 -2.33
N TYR A 157 3.73 5.06 -2.20
CA TYR A 157 4.51 5.48 -1.02
C TYR A 157 3.71 5.48 0.28
N ALA A 158 2.40 5.73 0.22
CA ALA A 158 1.54 5.72 1.40
C ALA A 158 1.17 4.30 1.89
N HIS A 159 1.22 3.27 1.02
CA HIS A 159 0.60 1.98 1.34
C HIS A 159 1.49 0.75 1.11
N PHE A 160 2.62 0.88 0.41
CA PHE A 160 3.48 -0.26 0.04
C PHE A 160 4.96 0.08 0.22
N PRO A 161 5.81 -0.90 0.62
CA PRO A 161 7.26 -0.75 0.59
C PRO A 161 7.76 -0.46 -0.81
N GLU A 162 8.83 0.31 -0.92
CA GLU A 162 9.42 0.67 -2.21
C GLU A 162 9.84 -0.55 -3.04
N THR A 163 10.27 -1.63 -2.36
CA THR A 163 10.64 -2.91 -2.99
C THR A 163 9.54 -3.55 -3.82
N MET A 164 8.27 -3.18 -3.56
CA MET A 164 7.09 -3.71 -4.26
C MET A 164 6.55 -2.77 -5.34
N HIS A 165 6.95 -1.50 -5.38
CA HIS A 165 6.33 -0.49 -6.24
C HIS A 165 6.35 -0.88 -7.72
N GLN A 166 7.51 -1.29 -8.25
CA GLN A 166 7.65 -1.69 -9.65
C GLN A 166 6.77 -2.88 -10.01
N GLU A 167 6.69 -3.88 -9.12
CA GLU A 167 5.85 -5.07 -9.35
C GLU A 167 4.37 -4.74 -9.34
N ILE A 168 3.92 -3.87 -8.40
CA ILE A 168 2.52 -3.42 -8.36
C ILE A 168 2.17 -2.66 -9.64
N LEU A 169 3.02 -1.72 -10.08
CA LEU A 169 2.80 -0.96 -11.31
C LEU A 169 2.71 -1.89 -12.52
N GLN A 170 3.62 -2.85 -12.62
CA GLN A 170 3.61 -3.85 -13.68
C GLN A 170 2.35 -4.72 -13.63
N ALA A 171 1.93 -5.16 -12.43
CA ALA A 171 0.74 -6.00 -12.25
C ALA A 171 -0.57 -5.27 -12.59
N VAL A 172 -0.67 -3.96 -12.33
CA VAL A 172 -1.81 -3.15 -12.76
C VAL A 172 -1.71 -2.66 -14.20
N GLY A 173 -0.53 -2.78 -14.84
CA GLY A 173 -0.27 -2.29 -16.19
C GLY A 173 -0.13 -0.77 -16.28
N PHE A 174 0.42 -0.12 -15.25
CA PHE A 174 0.65 1.33 -15.22
C PHE A 174 2.11 1.65 -15.55
N GLU A 175 2.32 2.51 -16.54
CA GLU A 175 3.66 2.95 -16.94
C GLU A 175 3.99 4.31 -16.30
N LEU A 176 5.08 4.35 -15.51
CA LEU A 176 5.66 5.61 -15.02
C LEU A 176 6.68 6.15 -16.03
N ALA A 177 6.60 7.44 -16.31
CA ALA A 177 7.59 8.11 -17.17
C ALA A 177 8.98 8.20 -16.51
N THR A 178 9.02 8.31 -15.18
CA THR A 178 10.25 8.30 -14.37
C THR A 178 9.91 7.78 -12.97
N THR A 179 10.89 7.15 -12.31
CA THR A 179 10.71 6.67 -10.92
C THR A 179 11.39 7.64 -9.96
N PRO A 180 10.66 8.54 -9.27
CA PRO A 180 11.26 9.40 -8.26
C PRO A 180 11.70 8.54 -7.06
N ARG A 181 12.93 8.71 -6.63
CA ARG A 181 13.44 8.13 -5.39
C ARG A 181 13.11 9.08 -4.23
N LYS A 182 12.09 8.77 -3.43
CA LYS A 182 11.88 9.44 -2.14
C LYS A 182 12.97 8.97 -1.17
N ARG A 183 13.72 9.90 -0.59
CA ARG A 183 14.74 9.57 0.41
C ARG A 183 14.05 9.08 1.69
N ARG A 184 14.39 7.86 2.13
CA ARG A 184 14.09 7.34 3.47
C ARG A 184 14.85 8.16 4.52
N ASP A 185 14.44 8.05 5.80
CA ASP A 185 15.20 8.63 6.90
C ASP A 185 16.64 8.04 6.91
N PRO A 186 17.67 8.85 6.64
CA PRO A 186 19.05 8.36 6.61
C PRO A 186 19.53 7.86 7.98
N GLU A 187 18.98 8.40 9.06
CA GLU A 187 19.38 8.07 10.42
C GLU A 187 18.91 6.66 10.81
N PHE A 188 17.64 6.30 10.51
CA PHE A 188 17.17 4.93 10.75
C PHE A 188 18.03 3.91 10.00
N ARG A 189 18.28 4.15 8.71
CA ARG A 189 19.13 3.29 7.89
C ARG A 189 20.53 3.12 8.51
N ASN A 190 21.15 4.20 8.90
CA ASN A 190 22.50 4.18 9.48
C ASN A 190 22.55 3.41 10.80
N ARG A 191 21.55 3.58 11.69
CA ARG A 191 21.47 2.85 12.95
C ARG A 191 21.33 1.36 12.73
N ILE A 192 20.44 0.93 11.84
CA ILE A 192 20.23 -0.49 11.52
C ILE A 192 21.51 -1.09 10.90
N LEU A 193 22.11 -0.44 9.92
CA LEU A 193 23.33 -0.96 9.30
C LEU A 193 24.49 -1.10 10.32
N LYS A 194 24.64 -0.14 11.24
CA LYS A 194 25.60 -0.27 12.36
C LYS A 194 25.27 -1.44 13.27
N ALA A 195 23.99 -1.60 13.65
CA ALA A 195 23.55 -2.68 14.53
C ALA A 195 23.90 -4.06 13.99
N TYR A 196 23.91 -4.25 12.70
CA TYR A 196 24.23 -5.51 12.01
C TYR A 196 25.63 -5.49 11.35
N GLU A 197 26.52 -4.62 11.78
CA GLU A 197 27.90 -4.52 11.29
C GLU A 197 27.97 -4.44 9.74
N TYR A 198 27.01 -3.71 9.16
CA TYR A 198 26.87 -3.52 7.70
C TYR A 198 26.72 -4.83 6.90
N SER A 199 26.22 -5.88 7.52
CA SER A 199 26.06 -7.20 6.91
C SER A 199 24.61 -7.64 6.89
N CYS A 200 24.21 -8.39 5.87
CA CYS A 200 22.88 -8.99 5.80
C CYS A 200 22.68 -9.98 6.97
N ALA A 201 21.62 -9.80 7.72
CA ALA A 201 21.29 -10.66 8.85
C ALA A 201 21.03 -12.12 8.47
N ILE A 202 20.72 -12.42 7.21
CA ILE A 202 20.46 -13.76 6.71
C ILE A 202 21.75 -14.39 6.18
N CYS A 203 22.33 -13.83 5.11
CA CYS A 203 23.44 -14.46 4.39
C CYS A 203 24.81 -13.87 4.70
N GLY A 204 24.89 -12.82 5.51
CA GLY A 204 26.16 -12.15 5.81
C GLY A 204 26.72 -11.30 4.65
N PHE A 205 25.96 -11.09 3.57
CA PHE A 205 26.42 -10.28 2.44
C PHE A 205 26.86 -8.90 2.92
N ASN A 206 28.10 -8.52 2.53
CA ASN A 206 28.73 -7.25 2.88
C ASN A 206 29.73 -6.85 1.78
N VAL A 207 29.22 -6.21 0.74
CA VAL A 207 30.05 -5.76 -0.39
C VAL A 207 30.17 -4.24 -0.38
N ARG A 208 31.38 -3.76 -0.61
CA ARG A 208 31.71 -2.35 -0.77
C ARG A 208 32.39 -2.09 -2.10
N LEU A 209 32.07 -0.95 -2.69
CA LEU A 209 32.84 -0.39 -3.78
C LEU A 209 33.48 0.91 -3.27
N GLY A 210 34.77 0.88 -3.02
CA GLY A 210 35.44 1.93 -2.25
C GLY A 210 34.87 2.03 -0.83
N SER A 211 34.41 3.20 -0.44
CA SER A 211 33.72 3.43 0.86
C SER A 211 32.22 3.18 0.84
N GLN A 212 31.63 2.97 -0.33
CA GLN A 212 30.18 2.84 -0.50
C GLN A 212 29.72 1.40 -0.31
N LEU A 213 28.66 1.21 0.50
CA LEU A 213 27.97 -0.07 0.63
C LEU A 213 27.12 -0.34 -0.62
N VAL A 214 27.20 -1.56 -1.12
CA VAL A 214 26.46 -1.98 -2.33
C VAL A 214 25.43 -3.05 -1.95
N ALA A 215 24.19 -2.86 -2.41
CA ALA A 215 23.10 -3.81 -2.32
C ALA A 215 22.77 -4.31 -0.89
N ILE A 216 22.93 -3.44 0.12
CA ILE A 216 22.48 -3.68 1.50
C ILE A 216 21.70 -2.48 2.02
N ASP A 217 20.62 -2.73 2.74
CA ASP A 217 19.73 -1.70 3.24
C ASP A 217 19.06 -2.10 4.57
N ALA A 218 18.40 -1.13 5.22
CA ALA A 218 17.57 -1.35 6.39
C ALA A 218 16.14 -1.69 5.96
N ALA A 219 15.68 -2.86 6.37
CA ALA A 219 14.29 -3.29 6.20
C ALA A 219 13.50 -3.02 7.47
N HIS A 220 12.31 -2.41 7.37
CA HIS A 220 11.36 -2.41 8.46
C HIS A 220 10.68 -3.77 8.58
N ILE A 221 10.55 -4.30 9.80
CA ILE A 221 9.82 -5.54 10.06
C ILE A 221 8.31 -5.26 9.98
N GLN A 222 7.82 -4.34 10.78
CA GLN A 222 6.51 -3.70 10.56
C GLN A 222 6.72 -2.49 9.66
N TRP A 223 6.12 -2.50 8.49
CA TRP A 223 6.30 -1.46 7.50
C TRP A 223 5.95 -0.06 8.04
N HIS A 224 6.77 0.93 7.72
CA HIS A 224 6.50 2.32 8.08
C HIS A 224 5.11 2.79 7.61
N GLN A 225 4.68 2.39 6.42
CA GLN A 225 3.35 2.68 5.86
C GLN A 225 2.20 2.05 6.67
N ALA A 226 2.50 1.05 7.48
CA ALA A 226 1.56 0.40 8.40
C ALA A 226 1.73 0.87 9.85
N GLY A 227 2.41 2.01 10.05
CA GLY A 227 2.63 2.61 11.36
C GLY A 227 3.80 2.01 12.13
N GLY A 228 4.68 1.26 11.46
CA GLY A 228 5.92 0.76 12.07
C GLY A 228 6.88 1.92 12.38
N PRO A 229 7.42 2.01 13.60
CA PRO A 229 8.30 3.11 14.02
C PRO A 229 9.72 2.94 13.46
N ASP A 230 10.45 4.07 13.33
CA ASP A 230 11.86 4.10 12.97
C ASP A 230 12.75 3.82 14.20
N GLN A 231 12.57 2.63 14.80
CA GLN A 231 13.30 2.13 15.95
C GLN A 231 14.14 0.91 15.57
N GLU A 232 15.26 0.71 16.23
CA GLU A 232 16.18 -0.38 15.91
C GLU A 232 15.53 -1.75 16.06
N GLU A 233 14.65 -1.92 17.04
CA GLU A 233 13.91 -3.16 17.27
C GLU A 233 12.82 -3.45 16.19
N ASN A 234 12.53 -2.49 15.33
CA ASN A 234 11.70 -2.64 14.15
C ASN A 234 12.49 -2.73 12.85
N GLY A 235 13.80 -2.89 12.93
CA GLY A 235 14.70 -2.89 11.78
C GLY A 235 15.59 -4.10 11.69
N ILE A 236 15.93 -4.50 10.47
CA ILE A 236 16.88 -5.56 10.18
C ILE A 236 17.70 -5.20 8.93
N ALA A 237 19.02 -5.44 8.96
CA ALA A 237 19.86 -5.23 7.78
C ALA A 237 19.74 -6.41 6.81
N LEU A 238 19.34 -6.15 5.58
CA LEU A 238 19.16 -7.17 4.54
C LEU A 238 19.82 -6.73 3.24
N CYS A 239 20.40 -7.70 2.52
CA CYS A 239 20.78 -7.44 1.12
C CYS A 239 19.53 -7.30 0.25
N THR A 240 19.68 -6.69 -0.92
CA THR A 240 18.56 -6.41 -1.83
C THR A 240 17.69 -7.64 -2.11
N LEU A 241 18.29 -8.81 -2.27
CA LEU A 241 17.56 -10.06 -2.49
C LEU A 241 16.68 -10.42 -1.28
N HIS A 242 17.29 -10.51 -0.10
CA HIS A 242 16.56 -10.89 1.11
C HIS A 242 15.56 -9.83 1.54
N HIS A 243 15.85 -8.54 1.34
CA HIS A 243 14.90 -7.46 1.61
C HIS A 243 13.63 -7.62 0.76
N LYS A 244 13.78 -7.84 -0.54
CA LYS A 244 12.64 -8.03 -1.44
C LYS A 244 11.83 -9.28 -1.09
N LEU A 245 12.52 -10.41 -0.80
CA LEU A 245 11.85 -11.66 -0.39
C LEU A 245 11.10 -11.50 0.95
N PHE A 246 11.64 -10.73 1.88
CA PHE A 246 11.02 -10.43 3.16
C PHE A 246 9.76 -9.60 3.00
N ASP A 247 9.85 -8.46 2.29
CA ASP A 247 8.70 -7.60 2.01
C ASP A 247 7.58 -8.34 1.23
N ARG A 248 7.94 -9.31 0.40
CA ARG A 248 6.98 -10.15 -0.34
C ARG A 248 6.39 -11.29 0.50
N GLY A 249 6.88 -11.49 1.71
CA GLY A 249 6.42 -12.54 2.62
C GLY A 249 6.82 -13.95 2.19
N VAL A 250 7.88 -14.08 1.38
CA VAL A 250 8.43 -15.36 0.97
C VAL A 250 9.03 -16.11 2.15
N PHE A 251 9.58 -15.38 3.11
CA PHE A 251 10.00 -15.87 4.41
C PHE A 251 9.62 -14.91 5.53
N THR A 252 9.64 -15.40 6.75
CA THR A 252 9.48 -14.61 7.97
C THR A 252 10.54 -15.01 9.00
N ILE A 253 10.55 -14.29 10.11
CA ILE A 253 11.45 -14.55 11.25
C ILE A 253 10.55 -14.76 12.47
N THR A 254 10.81 -15.84 13.21
CA THR A 254 10.08 -16.18 14.43
C THR A 254 10.63 -15.46 15.66
N ASN A 255 9.97 -15.62 16.80
CA ASN A 255 10.35 -14.99 18.06
C ASN A 255 11.72 -15.42 18.57
N ASP A 256 12.13 -16.64 18.29
CA ASP A 256 13.45 -17.20 18.56
C ASP A 256 14.46 -16.90 17.44
N ARG A 257 14.11 -15.96 16.56
CA ARG A 257 14.92 -15.45 15.43
C ARG A 257 15.24 -16.50 14.36
N THR A 258 14.42 -17.53 14.26
CA THR A 258 14.56 -18.55 13.23
C THR A 258 13.89 -18.08 11.92
N LEU A 259 14.59 -18.23 10.80
CA LEU A 259 14.04 -17.95 9.48
C LEU A 259 13.12 -19.08 9.03
N LEU A 260 11.87 -18.76 8.68
CA LEU A 260 10.90 -19.71 8.13
C LEU A 260 10.49 -19.33 6.72
N VAL A 261 10.69 -20.24 5.78
CA VAL A 261 10.28 -20.09 4.38
C VAL A 261 8.84 -20.55 4.20
N SER A 262 8.07 -19.81 3.43
CA SER A 262 6.69 -20.14 3.07
C SER A 262 6.58 -21.42 2.24
N GLU A 263 5.55 -22.22 2.47
CA GLU A 263 5.20 -23.38 1.63
C GLU A 263 4.79 -22.95 0.20
N GLU A 264 4.28 -21.75 0.04
CA GLU A 264 3.89 -21.19 -1.27
C GLU A 264 5.12 -20.80 -2.11
N ALA A 265 6.30 -20.63 -1.50
CA ALA A 265 7.53 -20.31 -2.21
C ALA A 265 8.13 -21.56 -2.88
N HIS A 266 8.52 -21.42 -4.13
CA HIS A 266 9.18 -22.49 -4.88
C HIS A 266 10.20 -21.92 -5.86
N GLY A 267 11.12 -22.75 -6.34
CA GLY A 267 12.17 -22.34 -7.27
C GLY A 267 13.15 -23.48 -7.54
N THR A 268 14.23 -23.14 -8.24
CA THR A 268 15.28 -24.08 -8.66
C THR A 268 16.54 -23.97 -7.76
N SER A 269 17.73 -24.13 -8.30
CA SER A 269 19.02 -24.07 -7.60
C SER A 269 19.19 -22.79 -6.76
N GLY A 270 18.92 -21.63 -7.35
CA GLY A 270 19.02 -20.34 -6.64
C GLY A 270 18.09 -20.26 -5.43
N PHE A 271 16.89 -20.86 -5.49
CA PHE A 271 16.00 -20.95 -4.35
C PHE A 271 16.61 -21.78 -3.19
N LYS A 272 17.27 -22.88 -3.52
CA LYS A 272 17.96 -23.72 -2.51
C LYS A 272 19.14 -22.98 -1.90
N GLU A 273 20.00 -22.38 -2.72
CA GLU A 273 21.25 -21.75 -2.30
C GLU A 273 21.04 -20.44 -1.52
N TRP A 274 20.11 -19.60 -1.99
CA TRP A 274 19.95 -18.25 -1.47
C TRP A 274 18.80 -18.09 -0.46
N LEU A 275 17.97 -19.12 -0.28
CA LEU A 275 16.87 -19.06 0.67
C LEU A 275 16.73 -20.32 1.52
N MET A 276 16.53 -21.50 0.91
CA MET A 276 16.23 -22.73 1.65
C MET A 276 17.36 -23.17 2.59
N ARG A 277 18.62 -22.89 2.27
CA ARG A 277 19.74 -23.17 3.18
C ARG A 277 19.67 -22.48 4.52
N TYR A 278 18.88 -21.40 4.62
CA TYR A 278 18.66 -20.63 5.85
C TYR A 278 17.35 -21.01 6.55
N HIS A 279 16.53 -21.86 5.93
CA HIS A 279 15.28 -22.32 6.54
C HIS A 279 15.55 -23.13 7.82
N GLY A 280 14.88 -22.76 8.90
CA GLY A 280 15.09 -23.37 10.22
C GLY A 280 16.38 -22.95 10.93
N THR A 281 17.14 -21.99 10.38
CA THR A 281 18.34 -21.47 11.04
C THR A 281 18.09 -20.13 11.71
N GLU A 282 18.84 -19.83 12.77
CA GLU A 282 18.80 -18.55 13.43
C GLU A 282 19.48 -17.47 12.56
N ILE A 283 18.88 -16.29 12.47
CA ILE A 283 19.49 -15.16 11.79
C ILE A 283 20.61 -14.57 12.63
N ARG A 284 21.53 -13.82 12.00
CA ARG A 284 22.62 -13.12 12.69
C ARG A 284 22.05 -12.12 13.68
N SER A 285 22.63 -12.09 14.89
CA SER A 285 22.25 -11.12 15.93
C SER A 285 22.83 -9.74 15.64
N PRO A 286 22.13 -8.65 16.03
CA PRO A 286 22.75 -7.34 16.10
C PRO A 286 23.82 -7.30 17.22
N ILE A 287 24.71 -6.33 17.15
CA ILE A 287 25.83 -6.12 18.11
C ILE A 287 25.35 -5.93 19.56
N SER A 288 24.13 -5.46 19.76
CA SER A 288 23.53 -5.27 21.07
C SER A 288 22.20 -6.02 21.19
N PRO A 289 21.94 -6.72 22.30
CA PRO A 289 20.64 -7.30 22.57
C PRO A 289 19.47 -6.33 22.54
N MET A 290 19.71 -5.03 22.82
CA MET A 290 18.70 -3.98 22.77
C MET A 290 18.15 -3.73 21.35
N TYR A 291 18.93 -4.05 20.32
CA TYR A 291 18.55 -3.86 18.93
C TYR A 291 17.88 -5.10 18.31
N ARG A 292 17.65 -6.13 19.11
CA ARG A 292 16.97 -7.33 18.63
C ARG A 292 15.53 -7.01 18.23
N PRO A 293 15.06 -7.59 17.13
CA PRO A 293 13.67 -7.45 16.71
C PRO A 293 12.68 -7.74 17.85
N LYS A 294 11.75 -6.81 18.10
CA LYS A 294 10.69 -7.02 19.09
C LYS A 294 9.61 -7.94 18.56
N LEU A 295 9.09 -8.79 19.45
CA LEU A 295 8.03 -9.75 19.19
C LEU A 295 6.83 -9.14 18.46
N VAL A 296 6.37 -7.97 18.90
CA VAL A 296 5.20 -7.30 18.31
C VAL A 296 5.35 -7.04 16.80
N PHE A 297 6.55 -6.70 16.34
CA PHE A 297 6.83 -6.46 14.92
C PHE A 297 6.96 -7.75 14.13
N LEU A 298 7.60 -8.78 14.71
CA LEU A 298 7.69 -10.11 14.10
C LEU A 298 6.31 -10.74 13.93
N GLU A 299 5.45 -10.68 14.93
CA GLU A 299 4.07 -11.16 14.86
C GLU A 299 3.24 -10.38 13.82
N TRP A 300 3.48 -9.07 13.72
CA TRP A 300 2.85 -8.26 12.69
C TRP A 300 3.25 -8.74 11.29
N HIS A 301 4.55 -8.98 11.06
CA HIS A 301 5.05 -9.48 9.77
C HIS A 301 4.45 -10.84 9.42
N VAL A 302 4.38 -11.77 10.38
CA VAL A 302 3.73 -13.08 10.19
C VAL A 302 2.26 -12.91 9.79
N ARG A 303 1.53 -12.03 10.45
CA ARG A 303 0.09 -11.85 10.22
C ARG A 303 -0.24 -11.07 8.95
N GLU A 304 0.57 -10.06 8.60
CA GLU A 304 0.22 -9.08 7.57
C GLU A 304 1.04 -9.22 6.29
N VAL A 305 2.18 -9.89 6.32
CA VAL A 305 3.10 -9.98 5.18
C VAL A 305 3.35 -11.41 4.75
N PHE A 306 3.68 -12.31 5.68
CA PHE A 306 4.07 -13.69 5.38
C PHE A 306 2.98 -14.45 4.62
N LYS A 307 3.37 -15.20 3.60
CA LYS A 307 2.44 -15.93 2.71
C LYS A 307 2.30 -17.39 3.15
N GLY A 308 1.08 -17.89 3.20
CA GLY A 308 0.79 -19.28 3.52
C GLY A 308 1.17 -19.70 4.94
N THR A 309 1.64 -20.93 5.06
CA THR A 309 2.18 -21.55 6.27
C THR A 309 3.68 -21.73 6.12
N ALA A 310 4.38 -21.90 7.25
CA ALA A 310 5.81 -22.19 7.22
C ALA A 310 6.06 -23.64 6.77
N ARG A 311 7.09 -23.84 5.98
CA ARG A 311 7.59 -25.18 5.63
C ARG A 311 7.97 -25.96 6.87
N HIS A 312 7.83 -27.27 6.79
CA HIS A 312 8.28 -28.16 7.86
C HIS A 312 9.81 -28.11 8.00
N ILE A 313 10.30 -27.99 9.22
CA ILE A 313 11.73 -28.09 9.51
C ILE A 313 12.04 -29.57 9.67
N TYR A 314 12.71 -30.17 8.70
CA TYR A 314 13.30 -31.52 8.87
C TYR A 314 14.57 -31.35 9.71
N ARG A 315 14.52 -31.82 10.95
CA ARG A 315 15.69 -31.90 11.81
C ARG A 315 16.46 -33.19 11.52
#